data_6de8cab24d779a0b22e4586701fb3775
#
_entry.id   6de8cab24d779a0b22e4586701fb3775
#
_cell.length_a   1.000
_cell.length_b   1.000
_cell.length_c   1.000
_cell.angle_alpha   90.00
_cell.angle_beta   90.00
_cell.angle_gamma   90.00
#
_symmetry.space_group_name_H-M   'P 1'
#
loop_
_entity.id
_entity.type
_entity.pdbx_description
1 polymer ?
#
loop_
_entity_poly.entity_id
_entity_poly.type
_entity_poly.pdbx_seq_one_letter_code
_entity_poly.pdbx_strand_id
1 'polypeptide(L)'
;MRIISIGDLVTDFYYKNGKLVGVNGGMTSHNIIANIAKLGLETSVCGVCGDDMAGTIAINSLKEVGTNIDNVKVIEDINTRCFHVSYQELNYKLEFTSKKRCPVCNIKKWYEESKIEPNDILKQINKDDVLIFDNLNNKNQIIIDNCNNRKMLDLGQYFELEDYNDNDILD
;
A
#
# COMPACT_ATOMS: atom_id res chain seq x y z
N MET A 1 21.32 4.77 -0.93
CA MET A 1 20.01 5.42 -1.23
C MET A 1 19.01 4.32 -1.48
N ARG A 2 18.08 4.12 -0.58
CA ARG A 2 16.96 3.19 -0.77
C ARG A 2 15.73 3.99 -1.17
N ILE A 3 14.79 3.32 -1.81
CA ILE A 3 13.45 3.84 -2.04
C ILE A 3 12.53 3.11 -1.07
N ILE A 4 11.84 3.84 -0.23
CA ILE A 4 10.98 3.30 0.82
C ILE A 4 9.55 3.68 0.52
N SER A 5 8.68 2.70 0.35
CA SER A 5 7.25 2.91 0.29
C SER A 5 6.63 2.80 1.69
N ILE A 6 5.74 3.74 2.02
CA ILE A 6 5.08 3.83 3.31
C ILE A 6 3.58 3.74 3.07
N GLY A 7 2.96 2.68 3.59
CA GLY A 7 1.54 2.44 3.42
C GLY A 7 1.11 1.07 3.92
N ASP A 8 -0.18 0.90 4.17
CA ASP A 8 -0.72 -0.40 4.55
C ASP A 8 -0.66 -1.38 3.37
N LEU A 9 -0.26 -2.62 3.64
CA LEU A 9 -0.27 -3.65 2.63
C LEU A 9 -1.69 -4.15 2.42
N VAL A 10 -2.04 -4.34 1.16
CA VAL A 10 -3.33 -4.87 0.76
C VAL A 10 -3.16 -5.98 -0.28
N THR A 11 -4.23 -6.72 -0.51
CA THR A 11 -4.25 -7.78 -1.53
C THR A 11 -5.34 -7.51 -2.53
N ASP A 12 -4.97 -7.52 -3.81
CA ASP A 12 -5.87 -7.34 -4.93
C ASP A 12 -6.28 -8.69 -5.51
N PHE A 13 -7.59 -8.87 -5.68
CA PHE A 13 -8.20 -10.01 -6.35
C PHE A 13 -8.69 -9.58 -7.72
N TYR A 14 -8.07 -10.11 -8.76
CA TYR A 14 -8.37 -9.74 -10.15
C TYR A 14 -9.39 -10.69 -10.76
N TYR A 15 -10.47 -10.11 -11.25
CA TYR A 15 -11.55 -10.85 -11.90
C TYR A 15 -11.68 -10.44 -13.37
N LYS A 16 -11.76 -11.43 -14.27
CA LYS A 16 -12.08 -11.24 -15.67
C LYS A 16 -13.41 -11.94 -15.99
N ASN A 17 -14.40 -11.18 -16.47
CA ASN A 17 -15.74 -11.71 -16.76
C ASN A 17 -16.31 -12.54 -15.58
N GLY A 18 -16.17 -12.05 -14.36
CA GLY A 18 -16.66 -12.68 -13.13
C GLY A 18 -15.83 -13.88 -12.62
N LYS A 19 -14.77 -14.28 -13.31
CA LYS A 19 -13.88 -15.35 -12.87
C LYS A 19 -12.61 -14.77 -12.23
N LEU A 20 -12.19 -15.32 -11.09
CA LEU A 20 -10.91 -14.98 -10.47
C LEU A 20 -9.78 -15.46 -11.38
N VAL A 21 -8.91 -14.55 -11.80
CA VAL A 21 -7.79 -14.82 -12.72
C VAL A 21 -6.42 -14.52 -12.09
N GLY A 22 -6.40 -13.85 -10.95
CA GLY A 22 -5.16 -13.56 -10.24
C GLY A 22 -5.40 -13.00 -8.85
N VAL A 23 -4.41 -13.17 -8.00
CA VAL A 23 -4.33 -12.58 -6.66
C VAL A 23 -2.89 -12.12 -6.46
N ASN A 24 -2.71 -10.89 -5.97
CA ASN A 24 -1.38 -10.35 -5.73
C ASN A 24 -1.44 -9.27 -4.64
N GLY A 25 -0.30 -8.84 -4.12
CA GLY A 25 -0.24 -7.60 -3.38
C GLY A 25 -0.69 -6.43 -4.25
N GLY A 26 -1.32 -5.44 -3.67
CA GLY A 26 -1.97 -4.36 -4.38
C GLY A 26 -1.82 -2.99 -3.74
N MET A 27 -2.56 -2.04 -4.26
CA MET A 27 -2.48 -0.61 -3.98
C MET A 27 -1.20 0.04 -4.49
N THR A 28 -1.19 1.37 -4.43
CA THR A 28 -0.14 2.20 -5.03
C THR A 28 1.23 1.95 -4.42
N SER A 29 1.33 1.97 -3.08
CA SER A 29 2.61 1.78 -2.40
C SER A 29 3.25 0.44 -2.76
N HIS A 30 2.49 -0.65 -2.76
CA HIS A 30 2.96 -1.96 -3.17
C HIS A 30 3.37 -1.98 -4.65
N ASN A 31 2.51 -1.49 -5.54
CA ASN A 31 2.73 -1.57 -6.98
C ASN A 31 3.93 -0.74 -7.43
N ILE A 32 4.09 0.45 -6.90
CA ILE A 32 5.25 1.31 -7.21
C ILE A 32 6.53 0.64 -6.74
N ILE A 33 6.60 0.23 -5.47
CA ILE A 33 7.83 -0.32 -4.91
C ILE A 33 8.24 -1.64 -5.58
N ALA A 34 7.27 -2.50 -5.91
CA ALA A 34 7.53 -3.74 -6.62
C ALA A 34 8.08 -3.50 -8.04
N ASN A 35 7.56 -2.49 -8.75
CA ASN A 35 8.08 -2.15 -10.07
C ASN A 35 9.47 -1.52 -10.01
N ILE A 36 9.76 -0.68 -9.02
CA ILE A 36 11.08 -0.11 -8.79
C ILE A 36 12.10 -1.21 -8.46
N ALA A 37 11.73 -2.19 -7.65
CA ALA A 37 12.56 -3.35 -7.34
C ALA A 37 12.93 -4.15 -8.60
N LYS A 38 11.96 -4.38 -9.51
CA LYS A 38 12.19 -5.03 -10.80
C LYS A 38 13.17 -4.29 -11.72
N LEU A 39 13.32 -2.97 -11.52
CA LEU A 39 14.33 -2.17 -12.21
C LEU A 39 15.72 -2.28 -11.58
N GLY A 40 15.88 -3.10 -10.54
CA GLY A 40 17.17 -3.36 -9.87
C GLY A 40 17.59 -2.32 -8.85
N LEU A 41 16.67 -1.47 -8.41
CA LEU A 41 16.95 -0.49 -7.36
C LEU A 41 16.71 -1.08 -5.97
N GLU A 42 17.46 -0.61 -4.98
CA GLU A 42 17.30 -1.00 -3.59
C GLU A 42 15.99 -0.45 -3.03
N THR A 43 15.10 -1.34 -2.62
CA THR A 43 13.76 -1.01 -2.18
C THR A 43 13.44 -1.58 -0.80
N SER A 44 12.60 -0.88 -0.07
CA SER A 44 12.05 -1.32 1.21
C SER A 44 10.60 -0.88 1.33
N VAL A 45 9.84 -1.58 2.13
CA VAL A 45 8.48 -1.18 2.51
C VAL A 45 8.35 -1.06 4.02
N CYS A 46 7.76 0.04 4.46
CA CYS A 46 7.29 0.23 5.83
C CYS A 46 5.78 0.18 5.81
N GLY A 47 5.21 -0.90 6.31
CA GLY A 47 3.78 -1.11 6.18
C GLY A 47 3.22 -2.03 7.23
N VAL A 48 1.92 -2.21 7.18
CA VAL A 48 1.17 -3.06 8.12
C VAL A 48 0.21 -3.95 7.35
N CYS A 49 0.09 -5.19 7.78
CA CYS A 49 -0.96 -6.11 7.33
C CYS A 49 -1.44 -6.98 8.50
N GLY A 50 -2.49 -7.74 8.28
CA GLY A 50 -2.95 -8.74 9.22
C GLY A 50 -2.16 -10.05 9.12
N ASP A 51 -2.35 -10.92 10.09
CA ASP A 51 -1.78 -12.28 10.16
C ASP A 51 -2.58 -13.31 9.36
N ASP A 52 -3.28 -12.86 8.33
CA ASP A 52 -4.12 -13.67 7.47
C ASP A 52 -3.44 -14.06 6.14
N MET A 53 -4.14 -14.89 5.36
CA MET A 53 -3.64 -15.33 4.05
C MET A 53 -3.42 -14.16 3.09
N ALA A 54 -4.25 -13.12 3.16
CA ALA A 54 -4.11 -11.95 2.31
C ALA A 54 -2.82 -11.18 2.65
N GLY A 55 -2.50 -11.00 3.94
CA GLY A 55 -1.24 -10.41 4.39
C GLY A 55 -0.04 -11.21 3.91
N THR A 56 -0.11 -12.55 4.02
CA THR A 56 0.92 -13.45 3.51
C THR A 56 1.16 -13.27 2.01
N ILE A 57 0.09 -13.15 1.20
CA ILE A 57 0.19 -12.92 -0.25
C ILE A 57 0.87 -11.57 -0.53
N ALA A 58 0.43 -10.50 0.14
CA ALA A 58 1.01 -9.17 -0.05
C ALA A 58 2.50 -9.13 0.30
N ILE A 59 2.91 -9.75 1.40
CA ILE A 59 4.32 -9.85 1.80
C ILE A 59 5.13 -10.66 0.78
N ASN A 60 4.64 -11.84 0.39
CA ASN A 60 5.38 -12.72 -0.49
C ASN A 60 5.59 -12.11 -1.88
N SER A 61 4.61 -11.40 -2.41
CA SER A 61 4.73 -10.73 -3.70
C SER A 61 5.82 -9.64 -3.72
N LEU A 62 6.09 -8.99 -2.58
CA LEU A 62 7.21 -8.06 -2.42
C LEU A 62 8.56 -8.78 -2.28
N LYS A 63 8.60 -9.89 -1.53
CA LYS A 63 9.81 -10.72 -1.40
C LYS A 63 10.27 -11.28 -2.75
N GLU A 64 9.33 -11.75 -3.56
CA GLU A 64 9.59 -12.34 -4.88
C GLU A 64 10.30 -11.37 -5.83
N VAL A 65 10.07 -10.06 -5.68
CA VAL A 65 10.74 -9.02 -6.49
C VAL A 65 11.97 -8.43 -5.79
N GLY A 66 12.36 -8.93 -4.61
CA GLY A 66 13.56 -8.52 -3.91
C GLY A 66 13.40 -7.27 -3.04
N THR A 67 12.17 -6.82 -2.78
CA THR A 67 11.93 -5.72 -1.84
C THR A 67 12.19 -6.16 -0.39
N ASN A 68 12.94 -5.35 0.37
CA ASN A 68 13.13 -5.59 1.79
C ASN A 68 11.82 -5.35 2.55
N ILE A 69 11.40 -6.34 3.33
CA ILE A 69 10.14 -6.35 4.09
C ILE A 69 10.35 -6.35 5.61
N ASP A 70 11.57 -6.12 6.10
CA ASP A 70 11.90 -6.22 7.54
C ASP A 70 11.10 -5.20 8.39
N ASN A 71 10.61 -4.14 7.76
CA ASN A 71 9.81 -3.10 8.39
C ASN A 71 8.29 -3.27 8.17
N VAL A 72 7.86 -4.45 7.74
CA VAL A 72 6.44 -4.81 7.69
C VAL A 72 6.02 -5.35 9.04
N LYS A 73 5.03 -4.71 9.64
CA LYS A 73 4.42 -5.15 10.88
C LYS A 73 3.19 -6.01 10.59
N VAL A 74 3.25 -7.27 10.99
CA VAL A 74 2.09 -8.17 10.96
C VAL A 74 1.35 -8.05 12.29
N ILE A 75 0.06 -7.77 12.27
CA ILE A 75 -0.77 -7.61 13.46
C ILE A 75 -1.70 -8.79 13.59
N GLU A 76 -1.66 -9.43 14.77
CA GLU A 76 -2.51 -10.55 15.13
C GLU A 76 -4.00 -10.13 15.19
N ASP A 77 -4.88 -11.07 14.87
CA ASP A 77 -6.33 -10.90 14.93
C ASP A 77 -6.90 -9.77 14.05
N ILE A 78 -6.15 -9.30 13.07
CA ILE A 78 -6.59 -8.30 12.10
C ILE A 78 -6.54 -8.88 10.69
N ASN A 79 -7.54 -8.54 9.87
CA ASN A 79 -7.53 -8.90 8.47
C ASN A 79 -6.87 -7.83 7.61
N THR A 80 -6.06 -8.27 6.66
CA THR A 80 -5.51 -7.45 5.61
C THR A 80 -6.61 -6.93 4.69
N ARG A 81 -6.54 -5.67 4.29
CA ARG A 81 -7.46 -5.12 3.30
C ARG A 81 -7.37 -5.87 1.99
N CYS A 82 -8.54 -6.11 1.37
CA CYS A 82 -8.63 -6.71 0.06
C CYS A 82 -9.43 -5.84 -0.87
N PHE A 83 -8.94 -5.68 -2.10
CA PHE A 83 -9.68 -5.04 -3.17
C PHE A 83 -10.04 -6.06 -4.23
N HIS A 84 -11.20 -5.86 -4.83
CA HIS A 84 -11.67 -6.63 -5.96
C HIS A 84 -11.59 -5.75 -7.20
N VAL A 85 -10.72 -6.13 -8.11
CA VAL A 85 -10.51 -5.45 -9.38
C VAL A 85 -11.21 -6.28 -10.44
N SER A 86 -12.31 -5.78 -10.96
CA SER A 86 -13.10 -6.46 -12.01
C SER A 86 -12.95 -5.70 -13.32
N TYR A 87 -12.70 -6.42 -14.39
CA TYR A 87 -12.71 -5.88 -15.74
C TYR A 87 -13.49 -6.77 -16.69
N GLN A 88 -14.15 -6.13 -17.64
CA GLN A 88 -14.90 -6.77 -18.70
C GLN A 88 -14.28 -6.38 -20.05
N GLU A 89 -14.03 -7.36 -20.90
CA GLU A 89 -13.36 -7.14 -22.19
C GLU A 89 -14.07 -6.14 -23.10
N LEU A 90 -15.41 -6.15 -23.07
CA LEU A 90 -16.21 -5.32 -23.97
C LEU A 90 -16.33 -3.84 -23.59
N ASN A 91 -16.08 -3.47 -22.34
CA ASN A 91 -16.33 -2.11 -21.85
C ASN A 91 -15.13 -1.44 -21.22
N TYR A 92 -13.99 -2.10 -21.07
CA TYR A 92 -12.80 -1.63 -20.36
C TYR A 92 -13.10 -0.98 -18.99
N LYS A 93 -14.24 -1.38 -18.38
CA LYS A 93 -14.67 -0.81 -17.11
C LYS A 93 -13.89 -1.49 -16.00
N LEU A 94 -13.03 -0.72 -15.37
CA LEU A 94 -12.34 -1.14 -14.18
C LEU A 94 -13.21 -0.78 -12.97
N GLU A 95 -13.64 -1.79 -12.22
CA GLU A 95 -14.40 -1.59 -10.99
C GLU A 95 -13.53 -2.00 -9.81
N PHE A 96 -13.34 -1.07 -8.88
CA PHE A 96 -12.69 -1.32 -7.60
C PHE A 96 -13.75 -1.44 -6.52
N THR A 97 -13.79 -2.57 -5.86
CA THR A 97 -14.66 -2.75 -4.69
C THR A 97 -13.85 -3.22 -3.50
N SER A 98 -13.86 -2.41 -2.44
CA SER A 98 -13.41 -2.85 -1.12
C SER A 98 -14.52 -3.69 -0.49
N LYS A 99 -14.24 -4.95 -0.17
CA LYS A 99 -15.20 -5.79 0.55
C LYS A 99 -14.87 -5.78 2.03
N LYS A 100 -15.90 -5.62 2.86
CA LYS A 100 -15.78 -5.64 4.33
C LYS A 100 -15.48 -7.04 4.90
N ARG A 101 -15.24 -8.04 4.05
CA ARG A 101 -14.88 -9.40 4.43
C ARG A 101 -13.78 -9.93 3.52
N CYS A 102 -12.83 -10.61 4.10
CA CYS A 102 -11.83 -11.32 3.32
C CYS A 102 -12.52 -12.36 2.42
N PRO A 103 -12.29 -12.34 1.10
CA PRO A 103 -12.93 -13.31 0.19
C PRO A 103 -12.38 -14.74 0.37
N VAL A 104 -11.26 -14.90 1.04
CA VAL A 104 -10.61 -16.20 1.27
C VAL A 104 -11.12 -16.85 2.56
N CYS A 105 -11.02 -16.13 3.68
CA CYS A 105 -11.40 -16.68 4.99
C CYS A 105 -12.77 -16.21 5.50
N ASN A 106 -13.43 -15.30 4.80
CA ASN A 106 -14.73 -14.71 5.13
C ASN A 106 -14.82 -14.01 6.50
N ILE A 107 -13.68 -13.72 7.13
CA ILE A 107 -13.64 -13.02 8.41
C ILE A 107 -13.85 -11.53 8.20
N LYS A 108 -14.55 -10.89 9.14
CA LYS A 108 -14.91 -9.47 9.10
C LYS A 108 -14.14 -8.72 10.18
N LYS A 109 -12.85 -8.47 9.96
CA LYS A 109 -12.06 -7.63 10.86
C LYS A 109 -11.13 -6.74 10.05
N TRP A 110 -11.64 -5.62 9.57
CA TRP A 110 -10.82 -4.60 8.95
C TRP A 110 -10.44 -3.56 10.01
N TYR A 111 -9.24 -3.03 9.91
CA TYR A 111 -8.94 -1.77 10.56
C TYR A 111 -9.40 -0.62 9.65
N GLU A 112 -10.11 0.34 10.22
CA GLU A 112 -10.59 1.51 9.49
C GLU A 112 -9.49 2.55 9.30
N GLU A 113 -8.57 2.64 10.28
CA GLU A 113 -7.41 3.53 10.26
C GLU A 113 -6.12 2.75 10.11
N SER A 114 -5.14 3.33 9.43
CA SER A 114 -3.79 2.75 9.32
C SER A 114 -3.21 2.43 10.70
N LYS A 115 -2.59 1.26 10.81
CA LYS A 115 -1.89 0.81 12.03
C LYS A 115 -0.39 1.13 12.01
N ILE A 116 0.05 1.90 11.02
CA ILE A 116 1.43 2.40 10.96
C ILE A 116 1.70 3.27 12.19
N GLU A 117 2.88 3.09 12.77
CA GLU A 117 3.37 3.91 13.89
C GLU A 117 4.47 4.85 13.39
N PRO A 118 4.20 6.16 13.24
CA PRO A 118 5.14 7.12 12.62
C PRO A 118 6.54 7.11 13.25
N ASN A 119 6.61 7.04 14.57
CA ASN A 119 7.90 7.04 15.29
C ASN A 119 8.75 5.79 15.00
N ASP A 120 8.14 4.65 14.71
CA ASP A 120 8.88 3.44 14.36
C ASP A 120 9.42 3.53 12.94
N ILE A 121 8.68 4.14 12.03
CA ILE A 121 9.12 4.39 10.66
C ILE A 121 10.26 5.42 10.63
N LEU A 122 10.13 6.53 11.34
CA LEU A 122 11.17 7.57 11.41
C LEU A 122 12.52 7.04 11.87
N LYS A 123 12.56 6.03 12.75
CA LYS A 123 13.80 5.37 13.18
C LYS A 123 14.47 4.54 12.07
N GLN A 124 13.72 4.13 11.04
CA GLN A 124 14.20 3.26 9.96
C GLN A 124 14.67 4.03 8.73
N ILE A 125 14.36 5.32 8.66
CA ILE A 125 14.67 6.19 7.53
C ILE A 125 16.08 6.75 7.66
N ASN A 126 16.90 6.59 6.62
CA ASN A 126 18.18 7.27 6.50
C ASN A 126 18.02 8.57 5.70
N LYS A 127 18.89 9.56 5.96
CA LYS A 127 18.82 10.89 5.31
C LYS A 127 18.82 10.88 3.78
N ASP A 128 19.40 9.85 3.16
CA ASP A 128 19.54 9.74 1.71
C ASP A 128 18.43 8.87 1.08
N ASP A 129 17.48 8.37 1.86
CA ASP A 129 16.37 7.57 1.35
C ASP A 129 15.34 8.47 0.65
N VAL A 130 14.63 7.90 -0.32
CA VAL A 130 13.48 8.52 -0.99
C VAL A 130 12.22 7.86 -0.48
N LEU A 131 11.26 8.65 -0.05
CA LEU A 131 10.02 8.16 0.56
C LEU A 131 8.87 8.27 -0.43
N ILE A 132 8.05 7.22 -0.51
CA ILE A 132 6.83 7.19 -1.31
C ILE A 132 5.66 6.93 -0.39
N PHE A 133 4.66 7.79 -0.44
CA PHE A 133 3.43 7.67 0.33
C PHE A 133 2.26 7.37 -0.60
N ASP A 134 1.38 6.48 -0.20
CA ASP A 134 0.19 6.11 -0.96
C ASP A 134 -1.03 7.00 -0.68
N ASN A 135 -0.97 7.78 0.37
CA ASN A 135 -2.01 8.75 0.74
C ASN A 135 -1.50 9.75 1.77
N LEU A 136 -2.25 10.84 1.92
CA LEU A 136 -2.03 11.85 2.94
C LEU A 136 -3.02 11.66 4.10
N ASN A 137 -2.66 10.83 5.06
CA ASN A 137 -3.38 10.69 6.33
C ASN A 137 -2.59 11.32 7.47
N ASN A 138 -3.22 11.50 8.63
CA ASN A 138 -2.59 12.13 9.80
C ASN A 138 -1.26 11.48 10.20
N LYS A 139 -1.11 10.16 10.04
CA LYS A 139 0.12 9.44 10.41
C LYS A 139 1.23 9.66 9.39
N ASN A 140 0.88 9.64 8.09
CA ASN A 140 1.81 9.98 7.03
C ASN A 140 2.26 11.43 7.12
N GLN A 141 1.35 12.35 7.46
CA GLN A 141 1.68 13.75 7.70
C GLN A 141 2.73 13.91 8.81
N ILE A 142 2.59 13.19 9.92
CA ILE A 142 3.60 13.21 11.00
C ILE A 142 4.97 12.78 10.47
N ILE A 143 5.05 11.76 9.62
CA ILE A 143 6.32 11.32 9.03
C ILE A 143 6.87 12.40 8.11
N ILE A 144 6.01 12.96 7.25
CA ILE A 144 6.36 14.00 6.29
C ILE A 144 6.97 15.22 7.00
N ASP A 145 6.35 15.67 8.09
CA ASP A 145 6.76 16.86 8.84
C ASP A 145 8.06 16.66 9.64
N ASN A 146 8.38 15.40 9.98
CA ASN A 146 9.52 15.08 10.83
C ASN A 146 10.73 14.49 10.08
N CYS A 147 10.75 14.53 8.75
CA CYS A 147 11.91 14.13 7.97
C CYS A 147 12.15 15.08 6.78
N ASN A 148 13.45 15.26 6.42
CA ASN A 148 13.88 16.12 5.32
C ASN A 148 14.21 15.34 4.04
N ASN A 149 13.73 14.11 3.92
CA ASN A 149 13.93 13.25 2.77
C ASN A 149 13.22 13.77 1.53
N ARG A 150 13.66 13.36 0.34
CA ARG A 150 12.86 13.51 -0.87
C ARG A 150 11.59 12.65 -0.72
N LYS A 151 10.46 13.22 -1.08
CA LYS A 151 9.15 12.59 -0.91
C LYS A 151 8.40 12.58 -2.24
N MET A 152 7.67 11.51 -2.46
CA MET A 152 6.66 11.37 -3.51
C MET A 152 5.35 11.00 -2.83
N LEU A 153 4.31 11.71 -3.16
CA LEU A 153 2.95 11.45 -2.69
C LEU A 153 2.10 11.04 -3.88
N ASP A 154 1.48 9.85 -3.79
CA ASP A 154 0.40 9.52 -4.69
C ASP A 154 -0.91 10.09 -4.14
N LEU A 155 -1.48 11.02 -4.87
CA LEU A 155 -2.76 11.65 -4.52
C LEU A 155 -3.94 10.68 -4.66
N GLY A 156 -3.72 9.54 -5.32
CA GLY A 156 -4.67 8.42 -5.37
C GLY A 156 -5.95 8.71 -6.13
N GLN A 157 -6.76 7.67 -6.27
CA GLN A 157 -8.09 7.75 -6.93
C GLN A 157 -9.17 8.34 -6.00
N TYR A 158 -8.81 8.66 -4.75
CA TYR A 158 -9.76 9.01 -3.70
C TYR A 158 -9.88 10.52 -3.49
N PHE A 159 -9.10 11.28 -4.21
CA PHE A 159 -9.15 12.73 -4.12
C PHE A 159 -9.82 13.26 -5.38
N GLU A 160 -11.04 13.72 -5.24
CA GLU A 160 -11.55 14.73 -6.15
C GLU A 160 -10.68 15.97 -5.93
N LEU A 161 -10.10 16.53 -6.98
CA LEU A 161 -9.19 17.70 -6.93
C LEU A 161 -9.82 18.91 -6.22
N GLU A 162 -11.13 18.87 -5.98
CA GLU A 162 -11.88 19.88 -5.23
C GLU A 162 -11.59 19.88 -3.71
N ASP A 163 -11.04 18.78 -3.17
CA ASP A 163 -10.71 18.65 -1.74
C ASP A 163 -9.32 19.19 -1.39
N TYR A 164 -8.51 19.57 -2.39
CA TYR A 164 -7.19 20.14 -2.18
C TYR A 164 -7.19 21.66 -2.44
N ASN A 165 -6.86 22.42 -1.43
CA ASN A 165 -6.39 23.78 -1.65
C ASN A 165 -4.98 23.72 -2.26
N ASP A 166 -4.72 24.46 -3.32
CA ASP A 166 -3.41 24.57 -3.98
C ASP A 166 -2.26 24.90 -3.01
N ASN A 167 -2.55 25.36 -1.80
CA ASN A 167 -1.59 25.72 -0.79
C ASN A 167 -1.07 24.51 0.04
N ASP A 168 -1.73 23.36 -0.02
CA ASP A 168 -1.35 22.18 0.77
C ASP A 168 -0.34 21.27 0.02
N ILE A 169 -0.06 21.58 -1.24
CA ILE A 169 0.75 20.73 -2.14
C ILE A 169 2.17 21.29 -2.36
N LEU A 170 2.45 22.53 -2.03
CA LEU A 170 3.65 23.25 -2.49
C LEU A 170 4.61 23.76 -1.41
N ASP A 171 4.49 23.34 -0.15
CA ASP A 171 5.48 23.70 0.89
C ASP A 171 6.39 22.54 1.26
#